data_9a2aba9654bcd52a0aba2538ecc5aae4
#
_entry.id   9a2aba9654bcd52a0aba2538ecc5aae4
#
_cell.length_a   1.000
_cell.length_b   1.000
_cell.length_c   1.000
_cell.angle_alpha   90.00
_cell.angle_beta   90.00
_cell.angle_gamma   90.00
#
_symmetry.space_group_name_H-M   'P 1'
#
loop_
_entity.id
_entity.type
_entity.pdbx_description
1 polymer ?
#
loop_
_entity_poly.entity_id
_entity_poly.type
_entity_poly.pdbx_seq_one_letter_code
_entity_poly.pdbx_strand_id
1 'polypeptide(L)'
;FAHDHNPDLLGRHIPVDGEERHYSEITVWPSLATIAHLPATVIPIGQSPAGLPIGLQVIGPYLEDYTTIALARAAEGVCSGFTAPPPAQ
;
A
#
# COMPACT_ATOMS: atom_id res chain seq x y z
N PHE A 1 -5.53 3.14 3.53
CA PHE A 1 -6.33 3.05 4.76
C PHE A 1 -7.25 4.26 4.90
N ALA A 2 -8.38 4.07 5.62
CA ALA A 2 -9.27 5.17 5.92
C ALA A 2 -8.88 5.85 7.23
N HIS A 3 -9.02 7.16 7.27
CA HIS A 3 -8.79 7.98 8.46
C HIS A 3 -9.67 9.21 8.39
N ASP A 4 -9.91 9.84 9.52
CA ASP A 4 -10.67 11.07 9.58
C ASP A 4 -9.95 12.20 8.85
N HIS A 5 -10.71 12.99 8.12
CA HIS A 5 -10.15 14.13 7.40
C HIS A 5 -9.81 15.26 8.38
N ASN A 6 -8.54 15.34 8.73
CA ASN A 6 -8.02 16.40 9.58
C ASN A 6 -7.03 17.25 8.76
N PRO A 7 -7.26 18.56 8.58
CA PRO A 7 -6.36 19.43 7.84
C PRO A 7 -4.99 19.61 8.52
N ASP A 8 -4.90 19.38 9.83
CA ASP A 8 -3.61 19.40 10.53
C ASP A 8 -2.88 18.06 10.33
N LEU A 9 -2.01 18.01 9.35
CA LEU A 9 -1.23 16.80 9.04
C LEU A 9 -0.30 16.39 10.18
N LEU A 10 0.21 17.34 10.95
CA LEU A 10 1.12 17.05 12.07
C LEU A 10 0.37 16.52 13.29
N GLY A 11 -0.91 16.89 13.43
CA GLY A 11 -1.76 16.42 14.50
C GLY A 11 -2.53 15.13 14.20
N ARG A 12 -2.39 14.58 12.99
CA ARG A 12 -3.09 13.34 12.63
C ARG A 12 -2.47 12.13 13.29
N HIS A 13 -3.34 11.24 13.77
CA HIS A 13 -2.97 9.93 14.29
C HIS A 13 -3.80 8.87 13.59
N ILE A 14 -3.25 7.68 13.51
CA ILE A 14 -3.92 6.51 12.95
C ILE A 14 -3.83 5.34 13.95
N PRO A 15 -4.88 4.53 14.07
CA PRO A 15 -4.82 3.32 14.88
C PRO A 15 -4.05 2.22 14.12
N VAL A 16 -3.04 1.65 14.78
CA VAL A 16 -2.28 0.50 14.26
C VAL A 16 -2.15 -0.51 15.39
N ASP A 17 -2.74 -1.69 15.22
CA ASP A 17 -2.70 -2.77 16.21
C ASP A 17 -3.15 -2.35 17.62
N GLY A 18 -4.17 -1.49 17.69
CA GLY A 18 -4.70 -0.98 18.97
C GLY A 18 -3.93 0.18 19.58
N GLU A 19 -2.87 0.65 18.92
CA GLU A 19 -2.10 1.83 19.34
C GLU A 19 -2.31 2.99 18.38
N GLU A 20 -2.33 4.21 18.91
CA GLU A 20 -2.32 5.40 18.08
C GLU A 20 -0.90 5.72 17.63
N ARG A 21 -0.72 5.82 16.31
CA ARG A 21 0.54 6.19 15.68
C ARG A 21 0.40 7.51 14.96
N HIS A 22 1.50 8.24 14.87
CA HIS A 22 1.53 9.49 14.12
C HIS A 22 1.32 9.22 12.62
N TYR A 23 0.56 10.08 11.95
CA TYR A 23 0.24 9.92 10.54
C TYR A 23 1.48 9.77 9.63
N SER A 24 2.57 10.45 9.94
CA SER A 24 3.81 10.36 9.15
C SER A 24 4.43 8.96 9.14
N GLU A 25 4.09 8.10 10.08
CA GLU A 25 4.60 6.72 10.13
C GLU A 25 4.09 5.85 8.98
N ILE A 26 3.04 6.27 8.27
CA ILE A 26 2.55 5.56 7.07
C ILE A 26 3.61 5.49 5.96
N THR A 27 4.57 6.40 5.97
CA THR A 27 5.63 6.45 4.96
C THR A 27 6.75 5.45 5.19
N VAL A 28 6.81 4.80 6.35
CA VAL A 28 7.89 3.87 6.73
C VAL A 28 8.05 2.75 5.71
N TRP A 29 6.99 2.04 5.40
CA TRP A 29 7.05 0.91 4.48
C TRP A 29 7.33 1.33 3.03
N PRO A 30 6.66 2.34 2.46
CA PRO A 30 7.00 2.84 1.13
C PRO A 30 8.42 3.37 1.03
N SER A 31 8.95 3.94 2.10
CA SER A 31 10.30 4.52 2.12
C SER A 31 11.41 3.49 1.98
N LEU A 32 11.19 2.23 2.30
CA LEU A 32 12.21 1.19 2.16
C LEU A 32 12.76 1.10 0.74
N ALA A 33 11.88 1.05 -0.25
CA ALA A 33 12.29 1.03 -1.64
C ALA A 33 12.91 2.37 -2.08
N THR A 34 12.31 3.48 -1.67
CA THR A 34 12.77 4.82 -2.05
C THR A 34 14.17 5.14 -1.55
N ILE A 35 14.46 4.86 -0.27
CA ILE A 35 15.78 5.13 0.33
C ILE A 35 16.86 4.27 -0.30
N ALA A 36 16.56 3.03 -0.63
CA ALA A 36 17.50 2.09 -1.22
C ALA A 36 17.60 2.19 -2.76
N HIS A 37 16.83 3.08 -3.39
CA HIS A 37 16.73 3.23 -4.85
C HIS A 37 16.35 1.94 -5.57
N LEU A 38 15.45 1.17 -4.96
CA LEU A 38 14.99 -0.11 -5.50
C LEU A 38 13.65 0.03 -6.23
N PRO A 39 13.42 -0.77 -7.28
CA PRO A 39 12.12 -0.81 -7.94
C PRO A 39 11.09 -1.46 -7.02
N ALA A 40 9.85 -0.96 -7.10
CA ALA A 40 8.73 -1.50 -6.35
C ALA A 40 7.47 -1.50 -7.19
N THR A 41 6.69 -2.58 -7.05
CA THR A 41 5.38 -2.72 -7.69
C THR A 41 4.35 -3.03 -6.61
N VAL A 42 3.20 -2.35 -6.65
CA VAL A 42 2.12 -2.57 -5.69
C VAL A 42 0.96 -3.25 -6.39
N ILE A 43 0.42 -4.28 -5.76
CA ILE A 43 -0.76 -5.00 -6.23
C ILE A 43 -1.84 -5.03 -5.16
N PRO A 44 -3.12 -5.03 -5.54
CA PRO A 44 -4.20 -5.30 -4.60
C PRO A 44 -4.23 -6.77 -4.20
N ILE A 45 -4.35 -7.04 -2.91
CA ILE A 45 -4.39 -8.42 -2.39
C ILE A 45 -5.70 -8.78 -1.71
N GLY A 46 -6.58 -7.82 -1.50
CA GLY A 46 -7.86 -8.05 -0.86
C GLY A 46 -8.48 -6.76 -0.36
N GLN A 47 -9.44 -6.91 0.52
CA GLN A 47 -10.16 -5.79 1.13
C GLN A 47 -10.25 -6.00 2.64
N SER A 48 -10.28 -4.89 3.37
CA SER A 48 -10.59 -4.90 4.79
C SER A 48 -12.07 -5.25 5.03
N PRO A 49 -12.48 -5.56 6.27
CA PRO A 49 -13.91 -5.76 6.59
C PRO A 49 -14.78 -4.56 6.22
N ALA A 50 -14.23 -3.35 6.19
CA ALA A 50 -14.93 -2.13 5.77
C ALA A 50 -14.99 -1.95 4.25
N GLY A 51 -14.46 -2.90 3.45
CA GLY A 51 -14.46 -2.82 1.99
C GLY A 51 -13.35 -1.98 1.38
N LEU A 52 -12.37 -1.55 2.16
CA LEU A 52 -11.24 -0.76 1.69
C LEU A 52 -10.15 -1.64 1.09
N PRO A 53 -9.54 -1.24 -0.02
CA PRO A 53 -8.50 -2.04 -0.66
C PRO A 53 -7.24 -2.15 0.20
N ILE A 54 -6.60 -3.31 0.16
CA ILE A 54 -5.32 -3.59 0.80
C ILE A 54 -4.31 -3.88 -0.30
N GLY A 55 -3.17 -3.19 -0.25
CA GLY A 55 -2.08 -3.38 -1.21
C GLY A 55 -0.90 -4.12 -0.62
N LEU A 56 -0.19 -4.82 -1.48
CA LEU A 56 1.10 -5.46 -1.17
C LEU A 56 2.17 -4.84 -2.05
N GLN A 57 3.26 -4.38 -1.44
CA GLN A 57 4.42 -3.87 -2.14
C GLN A 57 5.44 -4.98 -2.38
N VAL A 58 5.83 -5.15 -3.64
CA VAL A 58 6.90 -6.05 -4.07
C VAL A 58 8.13 -5.21 -4.37
N ILE A 59 9.21 -5.40 -3.62
CA ILE A 59 10.49 -4.69 -3.81
C ILE A 59 11.46 -5.66 -4.48
N GLY A 60 12.14 -5.22 -5.53
CA GLY A 60 13.09 -6.04 -6.29
C GLY A 60 14.50 -5.46 -6.30
N PRO A 61 15.44 -6.18 -6.94
CA PRO A 61 16.82 -5.72 -7.08
C PRO A 61 16.94 -4.45 -7.91
N TYR A 62 18.04 -3.74 -7.72
CA TYR A 62 18.33 -2.48 -8.40
C TYR A 62 18.22 -2.61 -9.93
N LEU A 63 17.50 -1.70 -10.55
CA LEU A 63 17.21 -1.64 -12.01
C LEU A 63 16.45 -2.85 -12.57
N GLU A 64 15.92 -3.74 -11.73
CA GLU A 64 15.15 -4.89 -12.18
C GLU A 64 13.64 -4.67 -12.04
N ASP A 65 13.12 -3.59 -12.62
CA ASP A 65 11.70 -3.24 -12.58
C ASP A 65 10.82 -4.34 -13.18
N TYR A 66 11.24 -4.96 -14.27
CA TYR A 66 10.51 -6.07 -14.89
C TYR A 66 10.39 -7.28 -13.97
N THR A 67 11.35 -7.51 -13.09
CA THR A 67 11.29 -8.60 -12.11
C THR A 67 10.17 -8.37 -11.11
N THR A 68 10.03 -7.15 -10.58
CA THR A 68 8.94 -6.83 -9.65
C THR A 68 7.57 -6.90 -10.33
N ILE A 69 7.47 -6.45 -11.57
CA ILE A 69 6.24 -6.53 -12.36
C ILE A 69 5.88 -7.99 -12.66
N ALA A 70 6.86 -8.82 -13.02
CA ALA A 70 6.61 -10.25 -13.28
C ALA A 70 6.13 -10.99 -12.03
N LEU A 71 6.74 -10.73 -10.88
CA LEU A 71 6.30 -11.32 -9.62
C LEU A 71 4.92 -10.82 -9.21
N ALA A 72 4.66 -9.54 -9.35
CA ALA A 72 3.36 -8.95 -9.09
C ALA A 72 2.27 -9.58 -9.96
N ARG A 73 2.55 -9.79 -11.23
CA ARG A 73 1.65 -10.46 -12.18
C ARG A 73 1.37 -11.91 -11.78
N ALA A 74 2.38 -12.64 -11.35
CA ALA A 74 2.22 -14.00 -10.84
C ALA A 74 1.38 -14.03 -9.56
N ALA A 75 1.59 -13.09 -8.66
CA ALA A 75 0.85 -12.98 -7.41
C ALA A 75 -0.63 -12.63 -7.64
N GLU A 76 -0.97 -11.86 -8.67
CA GLU A 76 -2.37 -11.56 -9.03
C GLU A 76 -3.16 -12.83 -9.37
N GLY A 77 -2.51 -13.87 -9.86
CA GLY A 77 -3.15 -15.15 -10.11
C GLY A 77 -3.60 -15.90 -8.85
N VAL A 78 -3.04 -15.53 -7.70
CA VAL A 78 -3.35 -16.11 -6.39
C VAL A 78 -4.21 -15.17 -5.54
N CYS A 79 -4.11 -13.88 -5.80
CA CYS A 79 -4.87 -12.83 -5.12
C CYS A 79 -6.07 -12.40 -5.95
N SER A 80 -6.90 -11.51 -5.41
CA SER A 80 -8.12 -11.05 -6.08
C SER A 80 -7.90 -10.18 -7.32
N GLY A 81 -6.67 -9.68 -7.54
CA GLY A 81 -6.37 -8.79 -8.65
C GLY A 81 -7.05 -7.43 -8.55
N PHE A 82 -6.97 -6.65 -9.64
CA PHE A 82 -7.59 -5.32 -9.69
C PHE A 82 -9.10 -5.41 -9.83
N THR A 83 -9.79 -4.65 -9.01
CA THR A 83 -11.24 -4.43 -9.11
C THR A 83 -11.49 -2.92 -9.19
N ALA A 84 -12.21 -2.49 -10.20
CA ALA A 84 -12.57 -1.08 -10.31
C ALA A 84 -13.42 -0.63 -9.13
N PRO A 85 -13.19 0.59 -8.61
CA PRO A 85 -14.05 1.11 -7.58
C PRO A 85 -15.48 1.33 -8.11
N PRO A 86 -16.50 1.26 -7.23
CA PRO A 86 -17.86 1.55 -7.65
C PRO A 86 -17.96 3.00 -8.14
N PRO A 87 -18.91 3.31 -9.05
CA PRO A 87 -19.12 4.68 -9.49
C PRO A 87 -19.39 5.61 -8.30
N ALA A 88 -18.89 6.84 -8.38
CA ALA A 88 -19.21 7.87 -7.39
C ALA A 88 -20.72 8.14 -7.38
N GLN A 89 -21.29 8.24 -6.19
CA GLN A 89 -22.70 8.54 -5.99
C GLN A 89 -22.93 10.03 -5.85
#